data_0766b2bc48c4f5d62d1bbcddf63bda1d
#
_entry.id   0766b2bc48c4f5d62d1bbcddf63bda1d
#
_cell.length_a   1.000
_cell.length_b   1.000
_cell.length_c   1.000
_cell.angle_alpha   90.00
_cell.angle_beta   90.00
_cell.angle_gamma   90.00
#
_symmetry.space_group_name_H-M   'P 1'
#
loop_
_entity.id
_entity.type
_entity.pdbx_description
1 polymer ?
#
loop_
_entity_poly.entity_id
_entity_poly.type
_entity_poly.pdbx_seq_one_letter_code
_entity_poly.pdbx_strand_id
1 'polypeptide(L)'
;MTSARMDVIGRLVLDDRVAAGRIVVEDGLIVSVDAEDGAGQESDEASRPYIAPGFVDVHTHGGGGHDVMDGAAGMDGTARHLIAHGVTSFLPTGVTAPLPDLVAFAEAYRASRPAVGPDVAEPLGFNLEGPFLSAWRKGAHDPTFLRDPADVALD
;
A
#
# COMPACT_ATOMS: atom_id res chain seq x y z
N MET A 1 -26.08 18.02 -4.84
CA MET A 1 -25.07 17.02 -5.27
C MET A 1 -25.72 15.66 -5.14
N THR A 2 -25.84 14.90 -6.22
CA THR A 2 -26.37 13.54 -6.14
C THR A 2 -25.33 12.66 -5.46
N SER A 3 -25.71 12.06 -4.32
CA SER A 3 -24.89 11.04 -3.62
C SER A 3 -24.56 9.92 -4.59
N ALA A 4 -23.26 9.59 -4.71
CA ALA A 4 -22.83 8.46 -5.52
C ALA A 4 -23.03 7.18 -4.70
N ARG A 5 -23.98 6.34 -5.12
CA ARG A 5 -24.24 5.03 -4.54
C ARG A 5 -23.79 3.93 -5.48
N MET A 6 -23.09 2.93 -4.94
CA MET A 6 -22.66 1.73 -5.65
C MET A 6 -22.97 0.49 -4.83
N ASP A 7 -23.54 -0.50 -5.49
CA ASP A 7 -23.78 -1.84 -4.91
C ASP A 7 -22.78 -2.81 -5.55
N VAL A 8 -21.96 -3.47 -4.74
CA VAL A 8 -20.96 -4.45 -5.17
C VAL A 8 -21.40 -5.83 -4.68
N ILE A 9 -21.61 -6.77 -5.61
CA ILE A 9 -22.10 -8.12 -5.31
C ILE A 9 -21.00 -9.13 -5.61
N GLY A 10 -20.74 -10.04 -4.68
CA GLY A 10 -19.70 -11.04 -4.82
C GLY A 10 -19.58 -11.98 -3.64
N ARG A 11 -18.42 -12.59 -3.49
CA ARG A 11 -18.03 -13.44 -2.37
C ARG A 11 -17.27 -12.60 -1.35
N LEU A 12 -17.96 -12.21 -0.29
CA LEU A 12 -17.38 -11.38 0.76
C LEU A 12 -16.38 -12.18 1.59
N VAL A 13 -15.16 -11.70 1.67
CA VAL A 13 -14.14 -12.25 2.58
C VAL A 13 -14.30 -11.55 3.93
N LEU A 14 -14.91 -12.26 4.88
CA LEU A 14 -15.15 -11.81 6.24
C LEU A 14 -14.08 -12.38 7.18
N ASP A 15 -14.05 -11.93 8.42
CA ASP A 15 -13.05 -12.34 9.41
C ASP A 15 -13.05 -13.85 9.71
N ASP A 16 -14.24 -14.49 9.61
CA ASP A 16 -14.45 -15.88 9.99
C ASP A 16 -14.88 -16.80 8.83
N ARG A 17 -15.31 -16.23 7.71
CA ARG A 17 -15.81 -17.00 6.57
C ARG A 17 -15.78 -16.22 5.25
N VAL A 18 -16.02 -16.95 4.16
CA VAL A 18 -16.38 -16.37 2.86
C VAL A 18 -17.86 -16.65 2.63
N ALA A 19 -18.64 -15.62 2.33
CA ALA A 19 -20.07 -15.73 2.09
C ALA A 19 -20.48 -14.98 0.82
N ALA A 20 -21.51 -15.44 0.11
CA ALA A 20 -22.14 -14.62 -0.91
C ALA A 20 -22.74 -13.38 -0.25
N GLY A 21 -22.73 -12.25 -0.95
CA GLY A 21 -23.29 -11.05 -0.34
C GLY A 21 -23.13 -9.80 -1.20
N ARG A 22 -23.49 -8.70 -0.57
CA ARG A 22 -23.45 -7.37 -1.17
C ARG A 22 -22.85 -6.37 -0.19
N ILE A 23 -22.06 -5.45 -0.75
CA ILE A 23 -21.59 -4.25 -0.06
C ILE A 23 -22.26 -3.04 -0.72
N VAL A 24 -22.81 -2.15 0.09
CA VAL A 24 -23.31 -0.85 -0.37
C VAL A 24 -22.34 0.23 0.02
N VAL A 25 -21.93 1.00 -0.97
CA VAL A 25 -21.01 2.14 -0.80
C VAL A 25 -21.77 3.41 -1.16
N GLU A 26 -21.75 4.41 -0.28
CA GLU A 26 -22.29 5.75 -0.51
C GLU A 26 -21.20 6.78 -0.22
N ASP A 27 -20.96 7.65 -1.19
CA ASP A 27 -19.94 8.71 -1.09
C ASP A 27 -18.56 8.23 -0.64
N GLY A 28 -18.15 7.03 -1.12
CA GLY A 28 -16.86 6.41 -0.80
C GLY A 28 -16.80 5.66 0.54
N LEU A 29 -17.93 5.58 1.26
CA LEU A 29 -18.01 4.88 2.54
C LEU A 29 -18.89 3.62 2.42
N ILE A 30 -18.46 2.52 3.05
CA ILE A 30 -19.28 1.32 3.19
C ILE A 30 -20.39 1.62 4.22
N VAL A 31 -21.64 1.60 3.76
CA VAL A 31 -22.82 1.85 4.62
C VAL A 31 -23.59 0.57 4.99
N SER A 32 -23.43 -0.50 4.22
CA SER A 32 -24.00 -1.81 4.52
C SER A 32 -23.10 -2.94 4.02
N VAL A 33 -23.06 -4.03 4.78
CA VAL A 33 -22.46 -5.32 4.41
C VAL A 33 -23.51 -6.40 4.68
N ASP A 34 -24.14 -6.90 3.63
CA ASP A 34 -25.20 -7.88 3.70
C ASP A 34 -24.64 -9.24 3.24
N ALA A 35 -24.25 -10.10 4.18
CA ALA A 35 -23.79 -11.46 3.91
C ALA A 35 -24.94 -12.45 4.03
N GLU A 36 -25.02 -13.40 3.08
CA GLU A 36 -26.02 -14.46 3.11
C GLU A 36 -25.64 -15.50 4.17
N ASP A 37 -26.61 -15.88 5.00
CA ASP A 37 -26.46 -16.98 5.95
C ASP A 37 -26.84 -18.31 5.24
N GLY A 38 -25.82 -19.14 4.99
CA GLY A 38 -25.98 -20.48 4.42
C GLY A 38 -25.24 -20.73 3.13
N ALA A 39 -24.95 -21.99 2.86
CA ALA A 39 -24.37 -22.40 1.59
C ALA A 39 -25.40 -22.20 0.47
N GLY A 40 -25.28 -21.11 -0.27
CA GLY A 40 -26.01 -20.91 -1.51
C GLY A 40 -25.69 -22.02 -2.52
N GLN A 41 -26.41 -22.09 -3.63
CA GLN A 41 -26.20 -23.14 -4.63
C GLN A 41 -24.78 -22.99 -5.23
N GLU A 42 -23.91 -23.95 -4.92
CA GLU A 42 -22.46 -23.96 -5.21
C GLU A 42 -22.07 -23.62 -6.67
N SER A 43 -22.96 -23.82 -7.64
CA SER A 43 -22.64 -23.65 -9.05
C SER A 43 -22.58 -22.18 -9.53
N ASP A 44 -23.38 -21.28 -8.93
CA ASP A 44 -23.44 -19.86 -9.33
C ASP A 44 -22.50 -19.00 -8.48
N GLU A 45 -22.26 -19.39 -7.23
CA GLU A 45 -21.38 -18.67 -6.31
C GLU A 45 -19.91 -18.78 -6.68
N ALA A 46 -19.48 -19.94 -7.18
CA ALA A 46 -18.07 -20.18 -7.55
C ALA A 46 -17.56 -19.26 -8.66
N SER A 47 -18.46 -18.71 -9.48
CA SER A 47 -18.14 -17.80 -10.59
C SER A 47 -18.06 -16.32 -10.18
N ARG A 48 -18.57 -15.96 -9.00
CA ARG A 48 -18.58 -14.56 -8.52
C ARG A 48 -17.18 -14.12 -8.05
N PRO A 49 -16.79 -12.86 -8.31
CA PRO A 49 -15.53 -12.33 -7.82
C PRO A 49 -15.50 -12.27 -6.30
N TYR A 50 -14.30 -12.40 -5.73
CA TYR A 50 -14.10 -12.12 -4.32
C TYR A 50 -14.13 -10.61 -4.06
N ILE A 51 -14.71 -10.24 -2.94
CA ILE A 51 -14.69 -8.88 -2.41
C ILE A 51 -13.98 -8.96 -1.07
N ALA A 52 -12.83 -8.33 -0.98
CA ALA A 52 -11.98 -8.30 0.19
C ALA A 52 -11.51 -6.86 0.46
N PRO A 53 -11.09 -6.55 1.68
CA PRO A 53 -10.30 -5.35 1.93
C PRO A 53 -9.08 -5.31 1.00
N GLY A 54 -8.68 -4.10 0.58
CA GLY A 54 -7.44 -3.92 -0.16
C GLY A 54 -6.23 -4.36 0.67
N PHE A 55 -5.20 -4.84 -0.02
CA PHE A 55 -3.95 -5.21 0.64
C PHE A 55 -3.24 -3.97 1.18
N VAL A 56 -2.56 -4.15 2.33
CA VAL A 56 -1.65 -3.16 2.90
C VAL A 56 -0.24 -3.72 2.78
N ASP A 57 0.57 -3.08 1.94
CA ASP A 57 1.97 -3.46 1.75
C ASP A 57 2.86 -2.62 2.67
N VAL A 58 3.44 -3.23 3.69
CA VAL A 58 4.22 -2.53 4.70
C VAL A 58 5.72 -2.42 4.37
N HIS A 59 6.16 -2.94 3.22
CA HIS A 59 7.57 -2.91 2.82
C HIS A 59 7.72 -3.07 1.31
N THR A 60 7.81 -1.97 0.57
CA THR A 60 8.04 -2.00 -0.88
C THR A 60 9.05 -0.92 -1.30
N HIS A 61 9.95 -1.30 -2.21
CA HIS A 61 10.93 -0.40 -2.82
C HIS A 61 10.44 0.20 -4.13
N GLY A 62 9.31 -0.29 -4.65
CA GLY A 62 8.74 0.15 -5.91
C GLY A 62 8.03 -0.97 -6.66
N GLY A 63 7.64 -0.70 -7.89
CA GLY A 63 6.98 -1.68 -8.76
C GLY A 63 6.66 -1.10 -10.13
N GLY A 64 6.40 -1.96 -11.13
CA GLY A 64 6.04 -1.52 -12.47
C GLY A 64 7.11 -0.69 -13.19
N GLY A 65 8.38 -0.83 -12.80
CA GLY A 65 9.48 -0.03 -13.36
C GLY A 65 9.71 1.31 -12.65
N HIS A 66 9.07 1.55 -11.51
CA HIS A 66 9.24 2.73 -10.67
C HIS A 66 9.94 2.35 -9.36
N ASP A 67 10.83 3.21 -8.88
CA ASP A 67 11.49 3.11 -7.59
C ASP A 67 10.99 4.26 -6.69
N VAL A 68 10.67 3.96 -5.44
CA VAL A 68 10.17 4.97 -4.49
C VAL A 68 11.24 6.03 -4.15
N MET A 69 12.50 5.73 -4.38
CA MET A 69 13.61 6.67 -4.18
C MET A 69 13.85 7.58 -5.39
N ASP A 70 13.16 7.40 -6.52
CA ASP A 70 13.23 8.26 -7.70
C ASP A 70 12.38 9.55 -7.57
N GLY A 71 12.19 10.02 -6.34
CA GLY A 71 11.45 11.24 -6.05
C GLY A 71 9.93 11.08 -6.19
N ALA A 72 9.23 12.20 -6.32
CA ALA A 72 7.76 12.22 -6.36
C ALA A 72 7.18 11.43 -7.55
N ALA A 73 7.87 11.40 -8.69
CA ALA A 73 7.42 10.65 -9.88
C ALA A 73 7.53 9.13 -9.67
N GLY A 74 8.60 8.65 -9.04
CA GLY A 74 8.78 7.25 -8.65
C GLY A 74 7.73 6.82 -7.64
N MET A 75 7.43 7.67 -6.65
CA MET A 75 6.40 7.45 -5.65
C MET A 75 5.00 7.35 -6.28
N ASP A 76 4.61 8.28 -7.17
CA ASP A 76 3.32 8.26 -7.87
C ASP A 76 3.20 7.05 -8.79
N GLY A 77 4.25 6.72 -9.55
CA GLY A 77 4.27 5.55 -10.43
C GLY A 77 4.12 4.24 -9.66
N THR A 78 4.80 4.10 -8.52
CA THR A 78 4.65 2.96 -7.62
C THR A 78 3.21 2.86 -7.09
N ALA A 79 2.64 3.96 -6.60
CA ALA A 79 1.28 4.00 -6.06
C ALA A 79 0.23 3.59 -7.09
N ARG A 80 0.37 4.01 -8.37
CA ARG A 80 -0.50 3.58 -9.47
C ARG A 80 -0.31 2.12 -9.84
N HIS A 81 0.91 1.63 -9.79
CA HIS A 81 1.17 0.21 -10.02
C HIS A 81 0.52 -0.64 -8.94
N LEU A 82 0.69 -0.28 -7.68
CA LEU A 82 0.19 -1.03 -6.53
C LEU A 82 -1.35 -1.13 -6.53
N ILE A 83 -2.08 -0.03 -6.77
CA ILE A 83 -3.55 -0.05 -6.79
C ILE A 83 -4.10 -0.96 -7.89
N ALA A 84 -3.43 -1.03 -9.05
CA ALA A 84 -3.81 -1.93 -10.14
C ALA A 84 -3.67 -3.43 -9.77
N HIS A 85 -2.98 -3.74 -8.67
CA HIS A 85 -2.78 -5.10 -8.15
C HIS A 85 -3.49 -5.34 -6.81
N GLY A 86 -4.42 -4.45 -6.42
CA GLY A 86 -5.24 -4.61 -5.22
C GLY A 86 -4.60 -4.14 -3.92
N VAL A 87 -3.41 -3.53 -3.98
CA VAL A 87 -2.80 -2.86 -2.82
C VAL A 87 -3.37 -1.45 -2.72
N THR A 88 -4.12 -1.18 -1.65
CA THR A 88 -4.78 0.12 -1.45
C THR A 88 -3.97 1.07 -0.57
N SER A 89 -3.04 0.53 0.23
CA SER A 89 -2.18 1.32 1.10
C SER A 89 -0.81 0.69 1.21
N PHE A 90 0.24 1.50 1.37
CA PHE A 90 1.60 0.98 1.43
C PHE A 90 2.53 1.85 2.28
N LEU A 91 3.67 1.27 2.67
CA LEU A 91 4.81 1.98 3.22
C LEU A 91 5.95 1.96 2.19
N PRO A 92 6.18 3.04 1.43
CA PRO A 92 7.38 3.16 0.61
C PRO A 92 8.61 3.01 1.48
N THR A 93 9.53 2.14 1.07
CA THR A 93 10.70 1.78 1.85
C THR A 93 11.97 2.21 1.13
N GLY A 94 12.67 3.20 1.73
CA GLY A 94 13.99 3.63 1.25
C GLY A 94 15.07 2.65 1.68
N VAL A 95 15.97 2.30 0.76
CA VAL A 95 17.16 1.49 1.07
C VAL A 95 18.28 2.36 1.63
N THR A 96 19.29 1.73 2.24
CA THR A 96 20.52 2.41 2.68
C THR A 96 21.15 3.19 1.53
N ALA A 97 21.31 4.50 1.72
CA ALA A 97 21.83 5.46 0.76
C ALA A 97 22.58 6.58 1.50
N PRO A 98 23.26 7.50 0.79
CA PRO A 98 23.76 8.72 1.40
C PRO A 98 22.66 9.48 2.14
N LEU A 99 22.97 10.09 3.27
CA LEU A 99 21.98 10.82 4.08
C LEU A 99 21.18 11.87 3.29
N PRO A 100 21.78 12.66 2.38
CA PRO A 100 21.03 13.59 1.54
C PRO A 100 19.96 12.90 0.69
N ASP A 101 20.20 11.68 0.18
CA ASP A 101 19.26 10.92 -0.64
C ASP A 101 18.10 10.39 0.21
N LEU A 102 18.35 9.98 1.47
CA LEU A 102 17.32 9.60 2.42
C LEU A 102 16.43 10.79 2.82
N VAL A 103 17.02 11.97 2.95
CA VAL A 103 16.25 13.22 3.17
C VAL A 103 15.39 13.52 1.94
N ALA A 104 15.95 13.45 0.74
CA ALA A 104 15.21 13.66 -0.51
C ALA A 104 14.05 12.66 -0.66
N PHE A 105 14.24 11.41 -0.28
CA PHE A 105 13.18 10.40 -0.24
C PHE A 105 12.04 10.80 0.72
N ALA A 106 12.35 11.25 1.93
CA ALA A 106 11.35 11.71 2.90
C ALA A 106 10.59 12.96 2.39
N GLU A 107 11.27 13.87 1.70
CA GLU A 107 10.66 15.04 1.06
C GLU A 107 9.73 14.63 -0.10
N ALA A 108 10.14 13.66 -0.91
CA ALA A 108 9.31 13.09 -1.99
C ALA A 108 8.03 12.47 -1.43
N TYR A 109 8.11 11.72 -0.33
CA TYR A 109 6.94 11.21 0.37
C TYR A 109 5.99 12.34 0.81
N ARG A 110 6.51 13.41 1.39
CA ARG A 110 5.69 14.57 1.80
C ARG A 110 5.01 15.24 0.62
N ALA A 111 5.68 15.33 -0.51
CA ALA A 111 5.15 15.94 -1.73
C ALA A 111 4.08 15.05 -2.41
N SER A 112 4.17 13.72 -2.30
CA SER A 112 3.23 12.78 -2.91
C SER A 112 1.90 12.65 -2.17
N ARG A 113 1.84 12.97 -0.87
CA ARG A 113 0.61 12.85 -0.06
C ARG A 113 -0.61 13.59 -0.62
N PRO A 114 -0.49 14.78 -1.24
CA PRO A 114 -1.62 15.45 -1.85
C PRO A 114 -2.19 14.74 -3.09
N ALA A 115 -1.44 13.82 -3.67
CA ALA A 115 -1.84 13.06 -4.87
C ALA A 115 -2.73 11.84 -4.56
N VAL A 116 -3.14 11.65 -3.31
CA VAL A 116 -4.04 10.56 -2.91
C VAL A 116 -5.39 10.70 -3.61
N GLY A 117 -5.82 9.64 -4.25
CA GLY A 117 -7.06 9.60 -5.02
C GLY A 117 -7.51 8.16 -5.28
N PRO A 118 -8.66 7.96 -5.94
CA PRO A 118 -9.22 6.62 -6.13
C PRO A 118 -8.36 5.70 -7.01
N ASP A 119 -7.45 6.29 -7.80
CA ASP A 119 -6.63 5.57 -8.78
C ASP A 119 -5.18 5.35 -8.32
N VAL A 120 -4.90 5.56 -7.04
CA VAL A 120 -3.56 5.40 -6.45
C VAL A 120 -3.66 4.75 -5.07
N ALA A 121 -2.69 3.89 -4.73
CA ALA A 121 -2.54 3.39 -3.36
C ALA A 121 -2.07 4.51 -2.43
N GLU A 122 -2.59 4.55 -1.21
CA GLU A 122 -2.24 5.58 -0.23
C GLU A 122 -0.92 5.25 0.48
N PRO A 123 0.09 6.13 0.41
CA PRO A 123 1.29 5.99 1.24
C PRO A 123 0.97 6.42 2.68
N LEU A 124 0.90 5.46 3.61
CA LEU A 124 0.53 5.68 5.02
C LEU A 124 1.63 6.34 5.85
N GLY A 125 2.85 6.18 5.43
CA GLY A 125 4.07 6.66 6.05
C GLY A 125 5.24 6.31 5.15
N PHE A 126 6.44 6.24 5.69
CA PHE A 126 7.59 5.64 5.00
C PHE A 126 8.43 4.81 5.96
N ASN A 127 9.16 3.88 5.42
CA ASN A 127 10.11 3.05 6.14
C ASN A 127 11.52 3.32 5.63
N LEU A 128 12.52 3.22 6.50
CA LEU A 128 13.94 3.29 6.14
C LEU A 128 14.60 1.96 6.49
N GLU A 129 15.05 1.24 5.48
CA GLU A 129 15.87 0.05 5.63
C GLU A 129 17.35 0.45 5.67
N GLY A 130 17.80 0.85 6.85
CA GLY A 130 19.10 1.46 7.08
C GLY A 130 19.00 2.98 7.32
N PRO A 131 20.14 3.68 7.47
CA PRO A 131 21.54 3.25 7.30
C PRO A 131 22.15 2.51 8.52
N PHE A 132 21.41 2.35 9.63
CA PHE A 132 21.91 1.82 10.90
C PHE A 132 21.84 0.29 10.96
N LEU A 133 22.31 -0.38 9.90
CA LEU A 133 22.38 -1.83 9.82
C LEU A 133 23.77 -2.34 10.25
N SER A 134 23.78 -3.51 10.87
CA SER A 134 25.03 -4.22 11.14
C SER A 134 25.74 -4.61 9.84
N ALA A 135 27.01 -4.28 9.71
CA ALA A 135 27.82 -4.67 8.55
C ALA A 135 27.83 -6.19 8.30
N TRP A 136 27.69 -7.01 9.36
CA TRP A 136 27.65 -8.47 9.27
C TRP A 136 26.31 -9.01 8.76
N ARG A 137 25.26 -8.22 8.80
CA ARG A 137 23.88 -8.58 8.44
C ARG A 137 23.26 -7.66 7.40
N LYS A 138 24.09 -6.91 6.69
CA LYS A 138 23.66 -5.88 5.74
C LYS A 138 22.87 -6.39 4.53
N GLY A 139 22.97 -7.68 4.21
CA GLY A 139 22.34 -8.21 2.99
C GLY A 139 22.88 -7.55 1.72
N ALA A 140 21.96 -7.06 0.90
CA ALA A 140 22.25 -6.40 -0.38
C ALA A 140 22.73 -4.93 -0.24
N HIS A 141 22.62 -4.32 0.97
CA HIS A 141 22.97 -2.92 1.17
C HIS A 141 24.44 -2.63 0.94
N ASP A 142 24.75 -1.47 0.33
CA ASP A 142 26.12 -1.02 0.14
C ASP A 142 26.74 -0.64 1.49
N PRO A 143 27.86 -1.32 1.89
CA PRO A 143 28.50 -1.07 3.18
C PRO A 143 29.06 0.34 3.33
N THR A 144 29.31 1.06 2.22
CA THR A 144 29.87 2.43 2.26
C THR A 144 28.88 3.45 2.80
N PHE A 145 27.58 3.14 2.74
CA PHE A 145 26.50 4.01 3.23
C PHE A 145 25.98 3.63 4.61
N LEU A 146 26.47 2.53 5.18
CA LEU A 146 26.15 2.18 6.56
C LEU A 146 26.71 3.23 7.53
N ARG A 147 25.98 3.48 8.60
CA ARG A 147 26.36 4.43 9.66
C ARG A 147 26.19 3.79 11.02
N ASP A 148 27.07 4.17 11.96
CA ASP A 148 26.80 3.94 13.36
C ASP A 148 25.92 5.08 13.89
N PRO A 149 24.88 4.79 14.68
CA PRO A 149 24.04 5.82 15.30
C PRO A 149 24.85 6.88 16.09
N ALA A 150 25.99 6.48 16.66
CA ALA A 150 26.87 7.37 17.40
C ALA A 150 27.59 8.42 16.51
N ASP A 151 27.68 8.16 15.19
CA ASP A 151 28.39 9.04 14.24
C ASP A 151 27.44 10.06 13.59
N VAL A 152 26.15 9.99 13.88
CA VAL A 152 25.15 10.89 13.29
C VAL A 152 24.59 11.81 14.36
N ALA A 153 24.85 13.12 14.22
CA ALA A 153 24.20 14.11 15.06
C ALA A 153 22.71 14.14 14.72
N LEU A 154 21.88 13.95 15.72
CA LEU A 154 20.42 14.14 15.64
C LEU A 154 20.16 15.53 16.24
N ASP A 155 20.10 16.54 15.38
CA ASP A 155 19.72 17.91 15.75
C ASP A 155 18.20 18.08 15.75
#